data_bcf4b8d04e7d7567a59f335378869a1c
#
_entry.id   bcf4b8d04e7d7567a59f335378869a1c
#
_cell.length_a   1.000
_cell.length_b   1.000
_cell.length_c   1.000
_cell.angle_alpha   90.00
_cell.angle_beta   90.00
_cell.angle_gamma   90.00
#
_symmetry.space_group_name_H-M   'P 1'
#
loop_
_entity.id
_entity.type
_entity.pdbx_description
1 polymer ?
#
loop_
_entity_poly.entity_id
_entity_poly.type
_entity_poly.pdbx_seq_one_letter_code
_entity_poly.pdbx_strand_id
1 'polypeptide(L)'
;MTSLGRYAGLLVIVAFCVAWWLLPIARYRSVSGTTANATPTALPVPTAPVAGGALGVGSCAAAACHGNPLLPLPQPEKVSNLAELRPVNSWESCYQQWMCNDRHARAYDTLDSDLSKQIMKKLKGGGDARKEEICLACHSNPSIASKTDLISRELHKEGVSCEACHGNAHDWRTPHTAWTPNTDRDKAYSAVGMKKLYDVSVRAETCMACHVGAGPTLNTPLMDVNHDLIGAGHPRLNFEYATYLRTMSPHWREKDRTKGNIDRAPGFEADVWRIGQATQMEMTLKLLEVRSGMREIQPTPPWPEFAEFNCYACHHDLKPASWRGPTSSKPKQTYGAFVWNRPEILVNPGNDSALDKAVKLTDEIETAVNKTFRGGSKVSTLKDKTDQTIAAWRDWRKSLPVIDQASLANLVGELKHADPLYWEHLDWDQACRLYQAMIAIENARRQLGIAEPPGQAARTKRLYDGLVMNRDLFDSPVKYDPKIVRKDLRDWVDGK
;
A
#
# COMPACT_ATOMS: atom_id res chain seq x y z
N MET A 1 10.68 14.36 -53.85
CA MET A 1 10.32 13.06 -53.30
C MET A 1 10.09 13.28 -51.83
N THR A 2 9.08 13.71 -51.51
CA THR A 2 7.64 13.62 -51.22
C THR A 2 7.39 13.22 -49.79
N SER A 3 6.81 14.17 -49.08
CA SER A 3 6.47 14.21 -47.63
C SER A 3 5.37 13.22 -47.19
N LEU A 4 5.05 12.21 -47.96
CA LEU A 4 3.99 11.23 -47.62
C LEU A 4 4.42 10.09 -46.67
N GLY A 5 5.70 9.87 -46.46
CA GLY A 5 6.18 8.75 -45.61
C GLY A 5 6.12 9.00 -44.08
N ARG A 6 5.91 10.26 -43.66
CA ARG A 6 5.92 10.58 -42.20
C ARG A 6 4.56 10.49 -41.52
N TYR A 7 3.47 10.46 -42.27
CA TYR A 7 2.12 10.39 -41.69
C TYR A 7 1.57 8.96 -41.57
N ALA A 8 2.12 8.00 -42.32
CA ALA A 8 1.70 6.60 -42.21
C ALA A 8 2.11 5.96 -40.87
N GLY A 9 3.25 6.38 -40.30
CA GLY A 9 3.69 5.89 -38.98
C GLY A 9 2.84 6.40 -37.81
N LEU A 10 2.33 7.62 -37.90
CA LEU A 10 1.52 8.22 -36.82
C LEU A 10 0.10 7.61 -36.76
N LEU A 11 -0.48 7.29 -37.93
CA LEU A 11 -1.81 6.65 -37.98
C LEU A 11 -1.83 5.23 -37.49
N VAL A 12 -0.75 4.47 -37.62
CA VAL A 12 -0.63 3.11 -37.08
C VAL A 12 -0.51 3.15 -35.56
N ILE A 13 0.22 4.11 -34.99
CA ILE A 13 0.38 4.24 -33.52
C ILE A 13 -0.94 4.68 -32.87
N VAL A 14 -1.70 5.57 -33.47
CA VAL A 14 -3.01 6.01 -32.97
C VAL A 14 -4.04 4.87 -33.07
N ALA A 15 -4.00 4.09 -34.15
CA ALA A 15 -4.90 2.92 -34.30
C ALA A 15 -4.60 1.82 -33.27
N PHE A 16 -3.32 1.60 -32.90
CA PHE A 16 -2.96 0.62 -31.86
C PHE A 16 -3.35 1.09 -30.45
N CYS A 17 -3.21 2.37 -30.14
CA CYS A 17 -3.64 2.91 -28.85
C CYS A 17 -5.16 2.88 -28.66
N VAL A 18 -5.93 3.15 -29.71
CA VAL A 18 -7.40 3.10 -29.66
C VAL A 18 -7.91 1.66 -29.63
N ALA A 19 -7.28 0.73 -30.33
CA ALA A 19 -7.66 -0.68 -30.30
C ALA A 19 -7.42 -1.31 -28.92
N TRP A 20 -6.42 -0.87 -28.16
CA TRP A 20 -6.16 -1.43 -26.82
C TRP A 20 -7.08 -0.85 -25.74
N TRP A 21 -7.69 0.31 -25.97
CA TRP A 21 -8.70 0.87 -25.07
C TRP A 21 -10.10 0.26 -25.29
N LEU A 22 -10.37 -0.24 -26.49
CA LEU A 22 -11.67 -0.79 -26.87
C LEU A 22 -11.80 -2.31 -26.65
N LEU A 23 -10.71 -3.04 -26.51
CA LEU A 23 -10.74 -4.50 -26.35
C LEU A 23 -11.43 -5.01 -25.06
N PRO A 24 -11.41 -4.31 -23.91
CA PRO A 24 -12.18 -4.73 -22.73
C PRO A 24 -13.69 -4.50 -22.87
N ILE A 25 -14.11 -3.52 -23.68
CA ILE A 25 -15.53 -3.14 -23.82
C ILE A 25 -16.27 -4.08 -24.79
N ALA A 26 -15.56 -4.69 -25.73
CA ALA A 26 -16.18 -5.58 -26.74
C ALA A 26 -16.58 -6.95 -26.20
N ARG A 27 -16.21 -7.33 -24.95
CA ARG A 27 -16.62 -8.59 -24.33
C ARG A 27 -17.95 -8.54 -23.57
N TYR A 28 -18.56 -7.37 -23.48
CA TYR A 28 -19.92 -7.21 -22.92
C TYR A 28 -20.94 -6.95 -24.02
N ARG A 29 -20.96 -7.78 -25.06
CA ARG A 29 -22.13 -7.86 -25.93
C ARG A 29 -23.15 -8.80 -25.27
N SER A 30 -24.29 -8.23 -24.93
CA SER A 30 -25.51 -8.92 -24.56
C SER A 30 -25.74 -10.15 -25.48
N VAL A 31 -25.69 -11.30 -24.91
CA VAL A 31 -26.29 -12.49 -25.51
C VAL A 31 -27.81 -12.35 -25.34
N SER A 32 -28.46 -11.72 -26.29
CA SER A 32 -29.88 -11.90 -26.52
C SER A 32 -30.04 -13.23 -27.27
N GLY A 33 -30.33 -14.26 -26.54
CA GLY A 33 -30.50 -15.58 -27.11
C GLY A 33 -31.48 -16.42 -26.30
N THR A 34 -32.64 -16.59 -26.85
CA THR A 34 -33.59 -17.74 -26.71
C THR A 34 -33.65 -18.39 -25.33
N THR A 35 -34.82 -18.21 -24.72
CA THR A 35 -35.34 -18.93 -23.57
C THR A 35 -35.29 -20.45 -23.78
N ALA A 36 -34.25 -21.07 -23.25
CA ALA A 36 -34.31 -22.45 -22.84
C ALA A 36 -34.59 -22.44 -21.34
N ASN A 37 -35.71 -23.01 -20.91
CA ASN A 37 -36.05 -23.28 -19.52
C ASN A 37 -35.04 -24.29 -18.95
N ALA A 38 -33.84 -23.85 -18.61
CA ALA A 38 -32.93 -24.53 -17.72
C ALA A 38 -33.23 -24.01 -16.33
N THR A 39 -33.86 -24.79 -15.49
CA THR A 39 -33.94 -24.60 -14.05
C THR A 39 -32.49 -24.30 -13.57
N PRO A 40 -32.22 -23.18 -12.94
CA PRO A 40 -30.88 -22.95 -12.42
C PRO A 40 -30.62 -24.02 -11.37
N THR A 41 -29.72 -24.93 -11.69
CA THR A 41 -29.14 -25.83 -10.70
C THR A 41 -28.44 -24.92 -9.72
N ALA A 42 -29.05 -24.70 -8.55
CA ALA A 42 -28.43 -23.96 -7.46
C ALA A 42 -27.07 -24.63 -7.21
N LEU A 43 -25.99 -23.86 -7.34
CA LEU A 43 -24.67 -24.30 -6.89
C LEU A 43 -24.87 -24.83 -5.47
N PRO A 44 -24.32 -25.98 -5.09
CA PRO A 44 -24.50 -26.52 -3.75
C PRO A 44 -23.97 -25.49 -2.76
N VAL A 45 -24.88 -24.89 -1.99
CA VAL A 45 -24.53 -24.09 -0.83
C VAL A 45 -23.80 -25.03 0.11
N PRO A 46 -22.55 -24.70 0.52
CA PRO A 46 -21.83 -25.54 1.46
C PRO A 46 -22.67 -25.71 2.73
N THR A 47 -23.12 -26.92 3.04
CA THR A 47 -24.04 -27.21 4.14
C THR A 47 -23.36 -27.36 5.50
N ALA A 48 -22.02 -27.22 5.56
CA ALA A 48 -21.30 -27.22 6.81
C ALA A 48 -20.38 -26.00 6.90
N PRO A 49 -20.54 -25.11 7.88
CA PRO A 49 -19.60 -24.04 8.12
C PRO A 49 -18.26 -24.65 8.57
N VAL A 50 -17.18 -24.26 7.88
CA VAL A 50 -15.83 -24.51 8.38
C VAL A 50 -15.66 -23.63 9.63
N ALA A 51 -15.59 -24.22 10.80
CA ALA A 51 -15.50 -23.51 12.07
C ALA A 51 -14.40 -22.42 12.00
N GLY A 52 -14.77 -21.15 12.15
CA GLY A 52 -13.86 -19.98 12.08
C GLY A 52 -13.32 -19.65 10.69
N GLY A 53 -13.91 -20.18 9.61
CA GLY A 53 -13.42 -20.04 8.24
C GLY A 53 -13.94 -18.85 7.46
N ALA A 54 -13.35 -18.62 6.27
CA ALA A 54 -13.86 -17.69 5.29
C ALA A 54 -15.13 -18.24 4.60
N LEU A 55 -16.09 -17.36 4.32
CA LEU A 55 -17.37 -17.70 3.69
C LEU A 55 -17.44 -17.30 2.21
N GLY A 56 -16.54 -16.41 1.77
CA GLY A 56 -16.50 -15.86 0.42
C GLY A 56 -17.47 -14.70 0.18
N VAL A 57 -17.24 -13.98 -0.92
CA VAL A 57 -17.98 -12.76 -1.27
C VAL A 57 -19.47 -13.01 -1.55
N GLY A 58 -19.83 -14.20 -2.01
CA GLY A 58 -21.23 -14.59 -2.23
C GLY A 58 -22.09 -14.46 -0.96
N SER A 59 -21.49 -14.59 0.23
CA SER A 59 -22.17 -14.43 1.51
C SER A 59 -22.51 -12.97 1.85
N CYS A 60 -21.92 -11.99 1.15
CA CYS A 60 -22.10 -10.57 1.33
C CYS A 60 -22.86 -9.90 0.17
N ALA A 61 -22.84 -10.50 -1.01
CA ALA A 61 -23.27 -9.92 -2.29
C ALA A 61 -24.77 -9.90 -2.55
N ALA A 62 -25.63 -10.27 -1.59
CA ALA A 62 -27.08 -10.19 -1.77
C ALA A 62 -27.53 -8.72 -1.96
N ALA A 63 -28.48 -8.48 -2.87
CA ALA A 63 -28.97 -7.13 -3.18
C ALA A 63 -29.58 -6.39 -1.96
N ALA A 64 -30.14 -7.11 -1.02
CA ALA A 64 -30.66 -6.57 0.23
C ALA A 64 -29.54 -6.24 1.26
N CYS A 65 -28.29 -6.60 0.96
CA CYS A 65 -27.13 -6.41 1.84
C CYS A 65 -26.13 -5.46 1.14
N HIS A 66 -25.05 -6.00 0.59
CA HIS A 66 -23.95 -5.22 0.01
C HIS A 66 -23.90 -5.27 -1.53
N GLY A 67 -24.87 -5.95 -2.15
CA GLY A 67 -24.94 -6.20 -3.60
C GLY A 67 -25.95 -5.36 -4.35
N ASN A 68 -26.39 -4.21 -3.83
CA ASN A 68 -27.40 -3.36 -4.49
C ASN A 68 -26.85 -2.77 -5.80
N PRO A 69 -27.40 -3.15 -6.99
CA PRO A 69 -26.88 -2.67 -8.27
C PRO A 69 -27.39 -1.29 -8.69
N LEU A 70 -28.29 -0.69 -7.94
CA LEU A 70 -29.02 0.52 -8.34
C LEU A 70 -28.30 1.83 -7.97
N LEU A 71 -27.23 1.76 -7.19
CA LEU A 71 -26.50 2.96 -6.78
C LEU A 71 -25.48 3.33 -7.86
N PRO A 72 -25.51 4.58 -8.37
CA PRO A 72 -24.50 5.03 -9.31
C PRO A 72 -23.13 5.02 -8.64
N LEU A 73 -22.16 4.40 -9.32
CA LEU A 73 -20.78 4.41 -8.87
C LEU A 73 -20.17 5.80 -9.06
N PRO A 74 -19.45 6.34 -8.05
CA PRO A 74 -18.74 7.59 -8.22
C PRO A 74 -17.64 7.43 -9.30
N GLN A 75 -17.47 8.47 -10.11
CA GLN A 75 -16.40 8.51 -11.12
C GLN A 75 -15.19 9.21 -10.51
N PRO A 76 -14.09 8.48 -10.23
CA PRO A 76 -12.93 9.03 -9.52
C PRO A 76 -12.33 10.28 -10.15
N GLU A 77 -12.37 10.38 -11.48
CA GLU A 77 -11.81 11.50 -12.24
C GLU A 77 -12.55 12.84 -12.07
N LYS A 78 -13.77 12.81 -11.51
CA LYS A 78 -14.59 14.02 -11.31
C LYS A 78 -14.57 14.55 -9.90
N VAL A 79 -13.77 13.97 -9.02
CA VAL A 79 -13.86 14.21 -7.59
C VAL A 79 -12.61 14.91 -7.09
N SER A 80 -12.79 16.07 -6.46
CA SER A 80 -11.69 16.92 -5.98
C SER A 80 -11.14 16.52 -4.60
N ASN A 81 -11.93 15.79 -3.80
CA ASN A 81 -11.49 15.33 -2.47
C ASN A 81 -12.08 13.98 -2.08
N LEU A 82 -11.46 13.30 -1.10
CA LEU A 82 -11.90 11.99 -0.60
C LEU A 82 -13.33 11.98 -0.04
N ALA A 83 -13.86 13.12 0.44
CA ALA A 83 -15.18 13.19 0.99
C ALA A 83 -16.28 13.20 -0.09
N GLU A 84 -15.97 13.75 -1.28
CA GLU A 84 -16.91 13.83 -2.41
C GLU A 84 -17.02 12.51 -3.20
N LEU A 85 -16.07 11.59 -3.03
CA LEU A 85 -16.06 10.28 -3.70
C LEU A 85 -17.23 9.35 -3.31
N ARG A 86 -18.24 9.80 -2.49
CA ARG A 86 -19.04 8.86 -1.72
C ARG A 86 -20.54 9.00 -1.92
N PRO A 87 -21.22 7.95 -2.42
CA PRO A 87 -22.66 7.89 -2.44
C PRO A 87 -23.24 7.87 -1.01
N VAL A 88 -24.46 8.36 -0.86
CA VAL A 88 -25.15 8.47 0.43
C VAL A 88 -25.28 7.12 1.14
N ASN A 89 -25.43 6.03 0.40
CA ASN A 89 -25.60 4.66 0.91
C ASN A 89 -24.48 3.73 0.39
N SER A 90 -23.23 4.08 0.64
CA SER A 90 -22.08 3.34 0.11
C SER A 90 -21.99 1.87 0.58
N TRP A 91 -22.52 1.55 1.76
CA TRP A 91 -22.46 0.19 2.28
C TRP A 91 -23.33 -0.82 1.52
N GLU A 92 -24.43 -0.38 0.88
CA GLU A 92 -25.31 -1.25 0.09
C GLU A 92 -24.66 -1.68 -1.24
N SER A 93 -23.71 -0.91 -1.76
CA SER A 93 -23.01 -1.19 -3.03
C SER A 93 -21.56 -1.62 -2.86
N CYS A 94 -21.14 -2.02 -1.67
CA CYS A 94 -19.75 -2.40 -1.39
C CYS A 94 -19.24 -3.49 -2.33
N TYR A 95 -20.05 -4.49 -2.63
CA TYR A 95 -19.70 -5.58 -3.52
C TYR A 95 -19.47 -5.10 -4.95
N GLN A 96 -20.35 -4.24 -5.50
CA GLN A 96 -20.16 -3.68 -6.85
C GLN A 96 -18.94 -2.78 -6.91
N GLN A 97 -18.70 -1.95 -5.89
CA GLN A 97 -17.51 -1.10 -5.82
C GLN A 97 -16.24 -1.94 -5.87
N TRP A 98 -16.16 -2.97 -5.03
CA TRP A 98 -15.03 -3.88 -5.02
C TRP A 98 -14.89 -4.62 -6.35
N MET A 99 -15.96 -5.26 -6.84
CA MET A 99 -15.93 -6.08 -8.06
C MET A 99 -15.52 -5.29 -9.30
N CYS A 100 -16.07 -4.08 -9.46
CA CYS A 100 -15.93 -3.29 -10.69
C CYS A 100 -14.71 -2.36 -10.67
N ASN A 101 -14.37 -1.78 -9.52
CA ASN A 101 -13.44 -0.67 -9.44
C ASN A 101 -12.20 -0.97 -8.58
N ASP A 102 -12.23 -1.97 -7.70
CA ASP A 102 -11.10 -2.30 -6.85
C ASP A 102 -10.19 -3.34 -7.50
N ARG A 103 -8.91 -3.01 -7.60
CA ARG A 103 -7.89 -3.92 -8.16
C ARG A 103 -7.70 -5.19 -7.33
N HIS A 104 -8.06 -5.16 -6.05
CA HIS A 104 -7.98 -6.30 -5.15
C HIS A 104 -8.87 -7.47 -5.62
N ALA A 105 -10.00 -7.19 -6.25
CA ALA A 105 -10.86 -8.22 -6.85
C ALA A 105 -10.17 -9.01 -7.99
N ARG A 106 -9.11 -8.44 -8.58
CA ARG A 106 -8.35 -9.07 -9.68
C ARG A 106 -6.96 -9.55 -9.24
N ALA A 107 -6.68 -9.53 -7.95
CA ALA A 107 -5.35 -9.88 -7.45
C ALA A 107 -4.97 -11.33 -7.79
N TYR A 108 -5.89 -12.28 -7.67
CA TYR A 108 -5.67 -13.67 -8.04
C TYR A 108 -5.42 -13.86 -9.54
N ASP A 109 -6.12 -13.11 -10.39
CA ASP A 109 -5.96 -13.22 -11.85
C ASP A 109 -4.54 -12.88 -12.30
N THR A 110 -3.84 -12.00 -11.55
CA THR A 110 -2.45 -11.61 -11.85
C THR A 110 -1.49 -12.78 -11.72
N LEU A 111 -1.83 -13.81 -10.94
CA LEU A 111 -1.03 -15.01 -10.77
C LEU A 111 -0.99 -15.93 -12.00
N ASP A 112 -1.85 -15.71 -13.00
CA ASP A 112 -1.83 -16.41 -14.28
C ASP A 112 -1.16 -15.60 -15.41
N SER A 113 -0.62 -14.43 -15.09
CA SER A 113 0.05 -13.56 -16.06
C SER A 113 1.38 -14.16 -16.56
N ASP A 114 1.85 -13.68 -17.70
CA ASP A 114 3.16 -14.08 -18.22
C ASP A 114 4.30 -13.69 -17.27
N LEU A 115 4.16 -12.55 -16.57
CA LEU A 115 5.11 -12.14 -15.54
C LEU A 115 5.16 -13.15 -14.38
N SER A 116 4.00 -13.61 -13.89
CA SER A 116 3.94 -14.65 -12.85
C SER A 116 4.61 -15.95 -13.30
N LYS A 117 4.38 -16.38 -14.55
CA LYS A 117 5.03 -17.57 -15.12
C LYS A 117 6.55 -17.41 -15.20
N GLN A 118 7.04 -16.21 -15.55
CA GLN A 118 8.48 -15.90 -15.55
C GLN A 118 9.05 -15.91 -14.14
N ILE A 119 8.37 -15.33 -13.17
CA ILE A 119 8.77 -15.35 -11.76
C ILE A 119 8.88 -16.79 -11.26
N MET A 120 7.86 -17.61 -11.48
CA MET A 120 7.87 -19.03 -11.10
C MET A 120 9.00 -19.82 -11.75
N LYS A 121 9.28 -19.55 -13.03
CA LYS A 121 10.39 -20.17 -13.73
C LYS A 121 11.75 -19.84 -13.10
N LYS A 122 11.96 -18.57 -12.69
CA LYS A 122 13.21 -18.14 -12.07
C LYS A 122 13.35 -18.66 -10.63
N LEU A 123 12.28 -18.64 -9.84
CA LEU A 123 12.33 -19.06 -8.43
C LEU A 123 12.39 -20.57 -8.23
N LYS A 124 11.64 -21.34 -9.03
CA LYS A 124 11.42 -22.78 -8.80
C LYS A 124 11.60 -23.65 -10.05
N GLY A 125 12.08 -23.08 -11.15
CA GLY A 125 12.18 -23.80 -12.42
C GLY A 125 10.84 -23.96 -13.16
N GLY A 126 9.74 -23.42 -12.63
CA GLY A 126 8.38 -23.48 -13.16
C GLY A 126 7.35 -23.72 -12.07
N GLY A 127 6.11 -23.96 -12.49
CA GLY A 127 4.98 -24.19 -11.58
C GLY A 127 3.87 -23.15 -11.76
N ASP A 128 2.82 -23.28 -10.95
CA ASP A 128 1.61 -22.45 -10.99
C ASP A 128 1.56 -21.57 -9.72
N ALA A 129 1.76 -20.27 -9.88
CA ALA A 129 1.73 -19.30 -8.78
C ALA A 129 0.40 -19.32 -7.99
N ARG A 130 -0.69 -19.73 -8.63
CA ARG A 130 -2.01 -19.89 -8.00
C ARG A 130 -2.10 -21.04 -6.99
N LYS A 131 -1.04 -21.84 -6.85
CA LYS A 131 -0.92 -22.94 -5.88
C LYS A 131 0.14 -22.67 -4.82
N GLU A 132 0.84 -21.54 -4.93
CA GLU A 132 1.92 -21.18 -4.04
C GLU A 132 1.40 -20.33 -2.88
N GLU A 133 1.58 -20.82 -1.67
CA GLU A 133 1.16 -20.12 -0.45
C GLU A 133 1.75 -18.70 -0.36
N ILE A 134 3.02 -18.54 -0.70
CA ILE A 134 3.71 -17.24 -0.70
C ILE A 134 3.05 -16.24 -1.65
N CYS A 135 2.47 -16.68 -2.76
CA CYS A 135 1.73 -15.83 -3.69
C CYS A 135 0.32 -15.55 -3.17
N LEU A 136 -0.38 -16.61 -2.76
CA LEU A 136 -1.77 -16.54 -2.28
C LEU A 136 -1.90 -15.70 -1.02
N ALA A 137 -0.86 -15.59 -0.19
CA ALA A 137 -0.82 -14.77 1.01
C ALA A 137 -1.18 -13.30 0.78
N CYS A 138 -0.84 -12.77 -0.41
CA CYS A 138 -1.12 -11.38 -0.80
C CYS A 138 -2.11 -11.26 -1.96
N HIS A 139 -2.28 -12.32 -2.76
CA HIS A 139 -3.14 -12.31 -3.95
C HIS A 139 -4.48 -13.02 -3.75
N SER A 140 -4.77 -13.46 -2.52
CA SER A 140 -6.09 -13.98 -2.11
C SER A 140 -6.41 -13.56 -0.68
N ASN A 141 -7.42 -14.17 -0.05
CA ASN A 141 -7.63 -13.98 1.39
C ASN A 141 -6.49 -14.70 2.15
N PRO A 142 -5.64 -13.99 2.90
CA PRO A 142 -4.47 -14.57 3.56
C PRO A 142 -4.81 -15.67 4.57
N SER A 143 -6.01 -15.65 5.17
CA SER A 143 -6.43 -16.65 6.17
C SER A 143 -6.69 -18.05 5.59
N ILE A 144 -6.76 -18.17 4.28
CA ILE A 144 -6.93 -19.45 3.57
C ILE A 144 -5.78 -19.78 2.63
N ALA A 145 -4.77 -18.93 2.54
CA ALA A 145 -3.68 -19.05 1.55
C ALA A 145 -2.96 -20.42 1.59
N SER A 146 -2.79 -21.00 2.79
CA SER A 146 -2.19 -22.33 3.00
C SER A 146 -3.16 -23.50 2.82
N LYS A 147 -4.47 -23.24 2.62
CA LYS A 147 -5.48 -24.27 2.50
C LYS A 147 -5.60 -24.77 1.06
N THR A 148 -5.68 -26.08 0.90
CA THR A 148 -5.70 -26.74 -0.41
C THR A 148 -7.00 -27.53 -0.69
N ASP A 149 -7.97 -27.48 0.22
CA ASP A 149 -9.27 -28.09 0.01
C ASP A 149 -10.06 -27.40 -1.12
N LEU A 150 -11.09 -28.06 -1.63
CA LEU A 150 -11.85 -27.60 -2.78
C LEU A 150 -12.49 -26.23 -2.53
N ILE A 151 -13.07 -26.00 -1.35
CA ILE A 151 -13.74 -24.75 -1.00
C ILE A 151 -12.73 -23.61 -0.97
N SER A 152 -11.62 -23.78 -0.26
CA SER A 152 -10.57 -22.77 -0.19
C SER A 152 -10.00 -22.42 -1.56
N ARG A 153 -9.83 -23.41 -2.46
CA ARG A 153 -9.37 -23.15 -3.83
C ARG A 153 -10.37 -22.34 -4.66
N GLU A 154 -11.67 -22.52 -4.46
CA GLU A 154 -12.67 -21.65 -5.10
C GLU A 154 -12.63 -20.23 -4.52
N LEU A 155 -12.51 -20.10 -3.20
CA LEU A 155 -12.40 -18.79 -2.53
C LEU A 155 -11.10 -18.04 -2.88
N HIS A 156 -10.00 -18.71 -3.19
CA HIS A 156 -8.79 -18.04 -3.70
C HIS A 156 -9.06 -17.23 -4.97
N LYS A 157 -9.96 -17.71 -5.85
CA LYS A 157 -10.30 -17.05 -7.12
C LYS A 157 -11.00 -15.70 -6.93
N GLU A 158 -11.51 -15.43 -5.74
CA GLU A 158 -12.10 -14.13 -5.39
C GLU A 158 -11.05 -13.02 -5.21
N GLY A 159 -9.76 -13.34 -5.24
CA GLY A 159 -8.70 -12.37 -5.00
C GLY A 159 -8.66 -11.91 -3.54
N VAL A 160 -8.24 -10.67 -3.31
CA VAL A 160 -8.26 -10.03 -1.98
C VAL A 160 -9.68 -9.54 -1.73
N SER A 161 -10.49 -10.40 -1.15
CA SER A 161 -11.93 -10.21 -0.96
C SER A 161 -12.28 -9.47 0.32
N CYS A 162 -13.58 -9.31 0.58
CA CYS A 162 -14.10 -8.60 1.77
C CYS A 162 -13.44 -9.09 3.07
N GLU A 163 -13.34 -10.39 3.23
CA GLU A 163 -12.83 -11.04 4.45
C GLU A 163 -11.31 -10.87 4.64
N ALA A 164 -10.56 -10.60 3.58
CA ALA A 164 -9.13 -10.29 3.70
C ALA A 164 -8.89 -9.02 4.52
N CYS A 165 -9.79 -8.02 4.34
CA CYS A 165 -9.75 -6.77 5.09
C CYS A 165 -10.58 -6.83 6.36
N HIS A 166 -11.83 -7.33 6.32
CA HIS A 166 -12.77 -7.31 7.44
C HIS A 166 -12.55 -8.45 8.45
N GLY A 167 -11.75 -9.46 8.12
CA GLY A 167 -11.61 -10.70 8.87
C GLY A 167 -12.65 -11.74 8.45
N ASN A 168 -12.39 -13.02 8.73
CA ASN A 168 -13.26 -14.13 8.37
C ASN A 168 -14.68 -13.93 8.90
N ALA A 169 -15.67 -14.09 8.03
CA ALA A 169 -17.05 -13.66 8.30
C ALA A 169 -17.89 -14.68 9.08
N HIS A 170 -17.39 -15.88 9.31
CA HIS A 170 -18.15 -16.95 9.96
C HIS A 170 -18.83 -16.48 11.26
N ASP A 171 -18.09 -15.81 12.15
CA ASP A 171 -18.60 -15.47 13.48
C ASP A 171 -19.31 -14.12 13.53
N TRP A 172 -19.06 -13.20 12.59
CA TRP A 172 -19.63 -11.86 12.60
C TRP A 172 -20.71 -11.61 11.55
N ARG A 173 -20.82 -12.42 10.50
CA ARG A 173 -21.79 -12.21 9.40
C ARG A 173 -23.21 -12.05 9.92
N THR A 174 -23.68 -12.95 10.78
CA THR A 174 -25.04 -12.89 11.31
C THR A 174 -25.19 -11.81 12.39
N PRO A 175 -24.33 -11.74 13.43
CA PRO A 175 -24.46 -10.70 14.46
C PRO A 175 -24.46 -9.28 13.94
N HIS A 176 -23.63 -8.95 12.91
CA HIS A 176 -23.51 -7.56 12.45
C HIS A 176 -24.81 -7.01 11.82
N THR A 177 -25.70 -7.86 11.33
CA THR A 177 -26.99 -7.43 10.75
C THR A 177 -27.96 -6.89 11.79
N ALA A 178 -27.77 -7.21 13.05
CA ALA A 178 -28.57 -6.73 14.17
C ALA A 178 -28.01 -5.45 14.82
N TRP A 179 -26.86 -4.95 14.37
CA TRP A 179 -26.24 -3.76 14.97
C TRP A 179 -27.01 -2.48 14.60
N THR A 180 -27.30 -1.70 15.61
CA THR A 180 -27.98 -0.40 15.49
C THR A 180 -26.98 0.76 15.59
N PRO A 181 -27.38 2.00 15.30
CA PRO A 181 -26.56 3.18 15.55
C PRO A 181 -26.05 3.29 17.00
N ASN A 182 -26.81 2.75 17.96
CA ASN A 182 -26.46 2.78 19.40
C ASN A 182 -25.58 1.59 19.84
N THR A 183 -25.25 0.66 18.96
CA THR A 183 -24.39 -0.46 19.28
C THR A 183 -22.97 0.04 19.58
N ASP A 184 -22.42 -0.37 20.73
CA ASP A 184 -21.00 -0.17 21.05
C ASP A 184 -20.15 -1.00 20.07
N ARG A 185 -19.71 -0.32 19.01
CA ARG A 185 -18.99 -0.96 17.90
C ARG A 185 -17.67 -1.58 18.35
N ASP A 186 -16.98 -0.95 19.28
CA ASP A 186 -15.69 -1.47 19.76
C ASP A 186 -15.85 -2.82 20.45
N LYS A 187 -16.84 -2.95 21.30
CA LYS A 187 -17.16 -4.24 21.95
C LYS A 187 -17.71 -5.24 20.94
N ALA A 188 -18.65 -4.81 20.08
CA ALA A 188 -19.30 -5.70 19.12
C ALA A 188 -18.28 -6.30 18.13
N TYR A 189 -17.39 -5.48 17.54
CA TYR A 189 -16.35 -5.98 16.63
C TYR A 189 -15.38 -6.95 17.35
N SER A 190 -14.94 -6.59 18.57
CA SER A 190 -14.02 -7.42 19.34
C SER A 190 -14.63 -8.77 19.73
N ALA A 191 -15.94 -8.80 20.06
CA ALA A 191 -16.63 -10.01 20.48
C ALA A 191 -16.72 -11.08 19.40
N VAL A 192 -16.72 -10.68 18.12
CA VAL A 192 -16.90 -11.57 16.96
C VAL A 192 -15.70 -11.61 16.02
N GLY A 193 -14.57 -10.98 16.38
CA GLY A 193 -13.34 -11.00 15.58
C GLY A 193 -13.40 -10.19 14.28
N MET A 194 -14.36 -9.29 14.11
CA MET A 194 -14.40 -8.39 12.97
C MET A 194 -13.36 -7.27 13.13
N LYS A 195 -12.58 -6.97 12.09
CA LYS A 195 -11.54 -5.93 12.16
C LYS A 195 -12.16 -4.53 12.19
N LYS A 196 -11.64 -3.66 13.06
CA LYS A 196 -12.10 -2.28 13.26
C LYS A 196 -11.54 -1.32 12.21
N LEU A 197 -11.85 -1.53 10.93
CA LEU A 197 -11.28 -0.74 9.81
C LEU A 197 -11.68 0.74 9.81
N TYR A 198 -12.63 1.17 10.64
CA TYR A 198 -12.91 2.57 10.90
C TYR A 198 -11.80 3.26 11.72
N ASP A 199 -11.00 2.50 12.47
CA ASP A 199 -9.75 2.98 13.02
C ASP A 199 -8.70 3.03 11.90
N VAL A 200 -8.19 4.23 11.64
CA VAL A 200 -7.24 4.51 10.57
C VAL A 200 -5.96 3.71 10.74
N SER A 201 -5.53 3.48 12.00
CA SER A 201 -4.32 2.72 12.31
C SER A 201 -4.51 1.23 12.03
N VAL A 202 -5.64 0.65 12.43
CA VAL A 202 -5.97 -0.76 12.16
C VAL A 202 -6.10 -1.00 10.65
N ARG A 203 -6.70 -0.05 9.95
CA ARG A 203 -6.80 -0.10 8.48
C ARG A 203 -5.43 -0.02 7.83
N ALA A 204 -4.54 0.88 8.29
CA ALA A 204 -3.17 0.99 7.80
C ALA A 204 -2.39 -0.33 8.02
N GLU A 205 -2.45 -0.92 9.20
CA GLU A 205 -1.83 -2.22 9.50
C GLU A 205 -2.37 -3.33 8.57
N THR A 206 -3.67 -3.32 8.29
CA THR A 206 -4.30 -4.30 7.39
C THR A 206 -3.78 -4.17 5.96
N CYS A 207 -3.66 -2.96 5.42
CA CYS A 207 -3.10 -2.72 4.10
C CYS A 207 -1.62 -3.13 4.04
N MET A 208 -0.86 -2.71 5.04
CA MET A 208 0.60 -2.90 5.08
C MET A 208 1.02 -4.35 5.32
N ALA A 209 0.14 -5.21 5.83
CA ALA A 209 0.43 -6.63 5.94
C ALA A 209 0.85 -7.24 4.59
N CYS A 210 0.19 -6.83 3.48
CA CYS A 210 0.56 -7.26 2.13
C CYS A 210 1.49 -6.25 1.43
N HIS A 211 1.28 -4.93 1.64
CA HIS A 211 1.98 -3.89 0.89
C HIS A 211 3.34 -3.48 1.48
N VAL A 212 3.70 -3.94 2.66
CA VAL A 212 5.03 -3.82 3.29
C VAL A 212 5.55 -5.21 3.61
N GLY A 213 4.71 -5.99 4.27
CA GLY A 213 4.98 -7.35 4.69
C GLY A 213 4.57 -7.58 6.15
N ALA A 214 4.35 -8.84 6.49
CA ALA A 214 4.00 -9.24 7.86
C ALA A 214 4.52 -10.64 8.16
N GLY A 215 4.97 -10.84 9.38
CA GLY A 215 5.31 -12.17 9.89
C GLY A 215 4.07 -13.09 9.95
N PRO A 216 4.28 -14.40 9.97
CA PRO A 216 3.18 -15.35 10.04
C PRO A 216 2.44 -15.23 11.38
N THR A 217 1.14 -15.51 11.33
CA THR A 217 0.27 -15.66 12.50
C THR A 217 -0.28 -17.08 12.54
N LEU A 218 -1.12 -17.37 13.54
CA LEU A 218 -1.80 -18.67 13.60
C LEU A 218 -2.64 -18.94 12.34
N ASN A 219 -3.19 -17.90 11.73
CA ASN A 219 -4.16 -18.00 10.61
C ASN A 219 -3.67 -17.42 9.30
N THR A 220 -2.49 -16.84 9.24
CA THR A 220 -1.95 -16.22 8.03
C THR A 220 -0.49 -16.62 7.84
N PRO A 221 -0.06 -16.95 6.61
CA PRO A 221 1.34 -17.24 6.33
C PRO A 221 2.20 -15.97 6.38
N LEU A 222 3.50 -16.15 6.20
CA LEU A 222 4.44 -15.05 5.98
C LEU A 222 4.06 -14.30 4.69
N MET A 223 3.92 -12.99 4.79
CA MET A 223 3.75 -12.06 3.68
C MET A 223 5.04 -11.27 3.51
N ASP A 224 5.84 -11.67 2.53
CA ASP A 224 7.17 -11.11 2.32
C ASP A 224 7.55 -11.07 0.84
N VAL A 225 7.80 -9.86 0.33
CA VAL A 225 8.42 -9.67 -0.97
C VAL A 225 9.91 -9.44 -0.75
N ASN A 226 10.63 -10.55 -0.61
CA ASN A 226 12.06 -10.57 -0.38
C ASN A 226 12.88 -10.30 -1.66
N HIS A 227 14.20 -10.20 -1.52
CA HIS A 227 15.08 -9.89 -2.65
C HIS A 227 15.05 -10.96 -3.76
N ASP A 228 14.89 -12.23 -3.41
CA ASP A 228 14.80 -13.31 -4.41
C ASP A 228 13.57 -13.17 -5.28
N LEU A 229 12.43 -12.81 -4.66
CA LEU A 229 11.16 -12.56 -5.35
C LEU A 229 11.27 -11.33 -6.27
N ILE A 230 11.91 -10.25 -5.79
CA ILE A 230 12.22 -9.05 -6.59
C ILE A 230 13.16 -9.40 -7.73
N GLY A 231 14.23 -10.14 -7.47
CA GLY A 231 15.20 -10.62 -8.49
C GLY A 231 14.56 -11.55 -9.52
N ALA A 232 13.53 -12.28 -9.15
CA ALA A 232 12.76 -13.09 -10.09
C ALA A 232 11.87 -12.24 -11.01
N GLY A 233 11.57 -11.01 -10.65
CA GLY A 233 10.78 -10.06 -11.44
C GLY A 233 9.51 -9.55 -10.77
N HIS A 234 9.25 -9.91 -9.52
CA HIS A 234 8.14 -9.30 -8.78
C HIS A 234 8.43 -7.80 -8.55
N PRO A 235 7.47 -6.91 -8.80
CA PRO A 235 7.66 -5.50 -8.51
C PRO A 235 8.00 -5.27 -7.04
N ARG A 236 8.96 -4.39 -6.78
CA ARG A 236 9.22 -3.91 -5.43
C ARG A 236 7.98 -3.19 -4.87
N LEU A 237 7.65 -3.43 -3.61
CA LEU A 237 6.51 -2.81 -2.97
C LEU A 237 6.85 -1.36 -2.60
N ASN A 238 6.34 -0.42 -3.38
CA ASN A 238 6.38 1.02 -3.09
C ASN A 238 5.00 1.45 -2.60
N PHE A 239 4.79 1.37 -1.28
CA PHE A 239 3.51 1.69 -0.67
C PHE A 239 3.60 3.00 0.12
N GLU A 240 2.63 3.88 -0.08
CA GLU A 240 2.37 5.02 0.79
C GLU A 240 0.86 5.09 1.06
N TYR A 241 0.51 5.08 2.35
CA TYR A 241 -0.86 4.81 2.79
C TYR A 241 -1.88 5.85 2.32
N ALA A 242 -1.57 7.14 2.41
CA ALA A 242 -2.49 8.19 2.01
C ALA A 242 -2.76 8.15 0.49
N THR A 243 -1.72 7.96 -0.31
CA THR A 243 -1.81 7.83 -1.77
C THR A 243 -2.64 6.61 -2.18
N TYR A 244 -2.39 5.44 -1.57
CA TYR A 244 -3.12 4.22 -1.89
C TYR A 244 -4.58 4.32 -1.45
N LEU A 245 -4.85 4.86 -0.25
CA LEU A 245 -6.21 5.08 0.24
C LEU A 245 -7.00 6.04 -0.67
N ARG A 246 -6.32 7.04 -1.25
CA ARG A 246 -6.91 7.98 -2.19
C ARG A 246 -7.24 7.35 -3.55
N THR A 247 -6.41 6.42 -4.02
CA THR A 247 -6.59 5.75 -5.31
C THR A 247 -7.47 4.51 -5.23
N MET A 248 -7.69 3.99 -4.04
CA MET A 248 -8.62 2.88 -3.80
C MET A 248 -10.06 3.35 -3.99
N SER A 249 -10.91 2.52 -4.60
CA SER A 249 -12.36 2.80 -4.75
C SER A 249 -13.07 2.63 -3.41
N PRO A 250 -13.42 3.73 -2.69
CA PRO A 250 -13.97 3.60 -1.36
C PRO A 250 -15.42 3.12 -1.41
N HIS A 251 -15.74 2.18 -0.54
CA HIS A 251 -17.09 1.69 -0.29
C HIS A 251 -17.54 2.01 1.15
N TRP A 252 -16.92 3.02 1.76
CA TRP A 252 -17.23 3.52 3.12
C TRP A 252 -17.22 5.04 3.14
N ARG A 253 -17.73 5.62 4.22
CA ARG A 253 -17.58 7.04 4.54
C ARG A 253 -16.55 7.23 5.63
N GLU A 254 -15.72 8.27 5.49
CA GLU A 254 -14.78 8.65 6.55
C GLU A 254 -15.52 9.38 7.67
N LYS A 255 -15.92 8.61 8.65
CA LYS A 255 -16.55 9.14 9.85
C LYS A 255 -15.63 8.97 11.04
N ASP A 256 -15.55 9.98 11.88
CA ASP A 256 -14.94 9.85 13.20
C ASP A 256 -15.94 9.23 14.15
N ARG A 257 -15.86 7.93 14.31
CA ARG A 257 -16.76 7.15 15.15
C ARG A 257 -16.49 7.34 16.64
N THR A 258 -15.26 7.75 16.98
CA THR A 258 -14.89 8.03 18.38
C THR A 258 -15.53 9.32 18.89
N LYS A 259 -15.92 10.22 17.97
CA LYS A 259 -16.57 11.50 18.25
C LYS A 259 -18.05 11.53 17.83
N GLY A 260 -18.76 10.43 17.98
CA GLY A 260 -20.19 10.39 17.66
C GLY A 260 -20.51 10.23 16.16
N ASN A 261 -19.62 9.60 15.40
CA ASN A 261 -19.83 9.29 13.98
C ASN A 261 -19.98 10.54 13.07
N ILE A 262 -19.32 11.64 13.45
CA ILE A 262 -19.26 12.87 12.67
C ILE A 262 -18.34 12.74 11.46
N ASP A 263 -18.42 13.67 10.50
CA ASP A 263 -17.46 13.74 9.41
C ASP A 263 -16.04 14.01 9.94
N ARG A 264 -15.02 13.45 9.28
CA ARG A 264 -13.63 13.71 9.63
C ARG A 264 -13.32 15.21 9.50
N ALA A 265 -12.49 15.70 10.40
CA ALA A 265 -12.04 17.08 10.39
C ALA A 265 -11.33 17.41 9.07
N PRO A 266 -11.39 18.67 8.61
CA PRO A 266 -10.49 19.16 7.56
C PRO A 266 -9.03 18.87 7.94
N GLY A 267 -8.21 18.51 6.96
CA GLY A 267 -6.82 18.09 7.21
C GLY A 267 -6.62 16.59 7.39
N PHE A 268 -7.67 15.80 7.37
CA PHE A 268 -7.64 14.34 7.58
C PHE A 268 -6.62 13.61 6.67
N GLU A 269 -6.35 14.08 5.46
CA GLU A 269 -5.36 13.43 4.59
C GLU A 269 -3.92 13.53 5.15
N ALA A 270 -3.58 14.63 5.81
CA ALA A 270 -2.30 14.76 6.50
C ALA A 270 -2.22 13.86 7.75
N ASP A 271 -3.35 13.67 8.47
CA ASP A 271 -3.41 12.70 9.56
C ASP A 271 -3.20 11.26 9.04
N VAL A 272 -3.87 10.89 7.94
CA VAL A 272 -3.69 9.59 7.30
C VAL A 272 -2.24 9.37 6.88
N TRP A 273 -1.60 10.41 6.32
CA TRP A 273 -0.19 10.35 5.95
C TRP A 273 0.70 10.10 7.17
N ARG A 274 0.59 10.88 8.26
CA ARG A 274 1.41 10.69 9.47
C ARG A 274 1.20 9.32 10.11
N ILE A 275 -0.05 8.89 10.25
CA ILE A 275 -0.40 7.56 10.77
C ILE A 275 0.22 6.48 9.88
N GLY A 276 0.14 6.67 8.55
CA GLY A 276 0.74 5.78 7.58
C GLY A 276 2.25 5.65 7.75
N GLN A 277 2.97 6.77 7.93
CA GLN A 277 4.43 6.75 8.13
C GLN A 277 4.81 5.95 9.40
N ALA A 278 4.16 6.23 10.54
CA ALA A 278 4.42 5.51 11.78
C ALA A 278 4.11 4.01 11.65
N THR A 279 2.95 3.67 11.08
CA THR A 279 2.53 2.27 10.90
C THR A 279 3.47 1.53 9.95
N GLN A 280 3.92 2.18 8.89
CA GLN A 280 4.87 1.60 7.94
C GLN A 280 6.19 1.23 8.63
N MET A 281 6.70 2.10 9.50
CA MET A 281 7.90 1.80 10.27
C MET A 281 7.68 0.65 11.26
N GLU A 282 6.54 0.62 11.96
CA GLU A 282 6.18 -0.50 12.82
C GLU A 282 6.17 -1.84 12.05
N MET A 283 5.56 -1.86 10.87
CA MET A 283 5.45 -3.07 10.04
C MET A 283 6.81 -3.49 9.47
N THR A 284 7.63 -2.53 9.05
CA THR A 284 9.00 -2.77 8.59
C THR A 284 9.85 -3.42 9.69
N LEU A 285 9.79 -2.91 10.91
CA LEU A 285 10.52 -3.47 12.06
C LEU A 285 10.02 -4.87 12.43
N LYS A 286 8.71 -5.11 12.40
CA LYS A 286 8.13 -6.45 12.63
C LYS A 286 8.59 -7.45 11.55
N LEU A 287 8.69 -7.02 10.30
CA LEU A 287 9.20 -7.85 9.22
C LEU A 287 10.70 -8.13 9.39
N LEU A 288 11.47 -7.12 9.80
CA LEU A 288 12.89 -7.29 10.12
C LEU A 288 13.10 -8.35 11.22
N GLU A 289 12.27 -8.38 12.26
CA GLU A 289 12.34 -9.41 13.31
C GLU A 289 12.24 -10.83 12.74
N VAL A 290 11.37 -11.02 11.77
CA VAL A 290 11.17 -12.31 11.10
C VAL A 290 12.36 -12.64 10.19
N ARG A 291 12.74 -11.73 9.32
CA ARG A 291 13.83 -11.91 8.34
C ARG A 291 15.17 -12.17 9.01
N SER A 292 15.43 -11.50 10.12
CA SER A 292 16.71 -11.59 10.84
C SER A 292 16.79 -12.74 11.86
N GLY A 293 15.71 -13.50 12.04
CA GLY A 293 15.63 -14.56 13.06
C GLY A 293 15.49 -14.07 14.49
N MET A 294 15.21 -12.78 14.73
CA MET A 294 14.84 -12.27 16.04
C MET A 294 13.51 -12.88 16.51
N ARG A 295 12.61 -13.17 15.59
CA ARG A 295 11.40 -13.95 15.80
C ARG A 295 11.55 -15.29 15.07
N GLU A 296 11.53 -16.37 15.81
CA GLU A 296 11.64 -17.71 15.23
C GLU A 296 10.40 -18.06 14.42
N ILE A 297 10.61 -18.48 13.18
CA ILE A 297 9.61 -19.06 12.29
C ILE A 297 10.22 -20.25 11.55
N GLN A 298 9.36 -21.11 11.00
CA GLN A 298 9.79 -22.23 10.17
C GLN A 298 9.13 -22.16 8.78
N PRO A 299 9.89 -22.29 7.68
CA PRO A 299 11.37 -22.34 7.67
C PRO A 299 11.99 -21.00 8.06
N THR A 300 13.20 -21.03 8.63
CA THR A 300 13.94 -19.81 8.96
C THR A 300 14.35 -19.09 7.67
N PRO A 301 13.99 -17.81 7.51
CA PRO A 301 14.41 -17.02 6.36
C PRO A 301 15.94 -16.89 6.29
N PRO A 302 16.52 -16.82 5.09
CA PRO A 302 17.94 -16.56 4.96
C PRO A 302 18.30 -15.16 5.45
N TRP A 303 19.44 -15.04 6.16
CA TRP A 303 19.98 -13.75 6.59
C TRP A 303 21.43 -13.61 6.16
N PRO A 304 21.88 -12.44 5.64
CA PRO A 304 21.14 -11.19 5.50
C PRO A 304 20.11 -11.21 4.37
N GLU A 305 18.96 -10.58 4.59
CA GLU A 305 17.93 -10.37 3.57
C GLU A 305 18.19 -9.04 2.83
N PHE A 306 18.51 -9.12 1.55
CA PHE A 306 18.95 -7.95 0.79
C PHE A 306 17.84 -6.92 0.54
N ALA A 307 16.56 -7.29 0.65
CA ALA A 307 15.48 -6.32 0.58
C ALA A 307 15.43 -5.35 1.78
N GLU A 308 16.17 -5.61 2.85
CA GLU A 308 16.34 -4.67 3.97
C GLU A 308 17.30 -3.52 3.65
N PHE A 309 18.06 -3.62 2.57
CA PHE A 309 19.11 -2.67 2.24
C PHE A 309 18.67 -1.68 1.17
N ASN A 310 19.31 -0.51 1.14
CA ASN A 310 19.17 0.41 0.05
C ASN A 310 19.59 -0.25 -1.27
N CYS A 311 18.65 -0.34 -2.21
CA CYS A 311 18.88 -0.95 -3.52
C CYS A 311 20.07 -0.33 -4.26
N TYR A 312 20.23 0.99 -4.16
CA TYR A 312 21.30 1.73 -4.85
C TYR A 312 22.68 1.60 -4.17
N ALA A 313 22.75 0.98 -2.99
CA ALA A 313 24.02 0.61 -2.40
C ALA A 313 24.74 -0.50 -3.20
N CYS A 314 23.95 -1.35 -3.88
CA CYS A 314 24.45 -2.44 -4.71
C CYS A 314 24.13 -2.22 -6.20
N HIS A 315 22.93 -1.77 -6.53
CA HIS A 315 22.48 -1.52 -7.91
C HIS A 315 22.78 -0.07 -8.31
N HIS A 316 24.06 0.24 -8.54
CA HIS A 316 24.51 1.57 -8.95
C HIS A 316 25.24 1.53 -10.29
N ASP A 317 25.26 2.67 -10.98
CA ASP A 317 26.04 2.83 -12.21
C ASP A 317 27.51 3.04 -11.90
N LEU A 318 28.38 2.50 -12.74
CA LEU A 318 29.82 2.75 -12.66
C LEU A 318 30.23 4.11 -13.27
N LYS A 319 29.29 4.83 -13.88
CA LYS A 319 29.53 6.16 -14.46
C LYS A 319 29.48 7.23 -13.39
N PRO A 320 30.56 8.02 -13.17
CA PRO A 320 30.61 9.05 -12.11
C PRO A 320 29.52 10.11 -12.20
N ALA A 321 29.03 10.42 -13.42
CA ALA A 321 28.00 11.42 -13.67
C ALA A 321 26.58 10.91 -13.42
N SER A 322 26.38 9.62 -13.19
CA SER A 322 25.06 9.06 -12.90
C SER A 322 24.60 9.45 -11.49
N TRP A 323 23.30 9.75 -11.35
CA TRP A 323 22.72 9.94 -10.01
C TRP A 323 22.83 8.69 -9.13
N ARG A 324 22.99 7.50 -9.74
CA ARG A 324 23.27 6.23 -9.09
C ARG A 324 24.76 5.92 -8.98
N GLY A 325 25.62 6.82 -9.45
CA GLY A 325 27.08 6.62 -9.43
C GLY A 325 27.64 6.64 -8.00
N PRO A 326 28.79 5.97 -7.78
CA PRO A 326 29.52 6.09 -6.54
C PRO A 326 30.04 7.53 -6.45
N THR A 327 29.42 8.36 -5.62
CA THR A 327 29.95 9.70 -5.34
C THR A 327 30.85 9.61 -4.13
N SER A 328 32.07 10.11 -4.26
CA SER A 328 33.07 10.19 -3.17
C SER A 328 32.60 11.08 -2.00
N SER A 329 31.56 11.88 -2.22
CA SER A 329 30.96 12.77 -1.22
C SER A 329 29.75 12.19 -0.50
N LYS A 330 29.17 11.06 -0.98
CA LYS A 330 28.08 10.42 -0.23
C LYS A 330 28.65 9.75 1.01
N PRO A 331 28.07 9.99 2.21
CA PRO A 331 28.33 9.09 3.31
C PRO A 331 28.08 7.69 2.79
N LYS A 332 29.03 6.75 3.03
CA LYS A 332 28.95 5.37 2.57
C LYS A 332 27.54 4.88 2.89
N GLN A 333 26.75 4.60 1.86
CA GLN A 333 25.43 4.03 2.07
C GLN A 333 25.61 2.80 2.93
N THR A 334 25.04 2.84 4.11
CA THR A 334 25.24 1.79 5.08
C THR A 334 24.32 0.65 4.73
N TYR A 335 24.88 -0.54 4.57
CA TYR A 335 24.09 -1.76 4.46
C TYR A 335 23.18 -1.86 5.70
N GLY A 336 21.91 -2.24 5.53
CA GLY A 336 20.94 -2.32 6.60
C GLY A 336 20.15 -1.04 6.87
N ALA A 337 20.32 -0.01 6.06
CA ALA A 337 19.46 1.17 6.11
C ALA A 337 18.05 0.83 5.61
N PHE A 338 17.03 1.10 6.42
CA PHE A 338 15.62 0.95 6.06
C PHE A 338 15.15 2.04 5.09
N VAL A 339 15.99 2.46 4.17
CA VAL A 339 15.84 3.73 3.44
C VAL A 339 14.54 3.80 2.66
N TRP A 340 14.12 2.71 2.03
CA TRP A 340 12.92 2.71 1.22
C TRP A 340 11.59 2.65 2.02
N ASN A 341 11.64 2.25 3.30
CA ASN A 341 10.50 2.23 4.22
C ASN A 341 10.61 3.27 5.35
N ARG A 342 11.71 4.02 5.40
CA ARG A 342 11.93 5.02 6.45
C ARG A 342 10.96 6.20 6.26
N PRO A 343 10.22 6.62 7.30
CA PRO A 343 9.34 7.78 7.24
C PRO A 343 10.08 9.08 6.90
N GLU A 344 9.53 9.89 6.02
CA GLU A 344 10.14 11.16 5.62
C GLU A 344 10.02 12.26 6.71
N ILE A 345 9.07 12.10 7.61
CA ILE A 345 8.88 12.99 8.77
C ILE A 345 10.13 13.06 9.70
N LEU A 346 11.08 12.16 9.49
CA LEU A 346 12.31 12.07 10.30
C LEU A 346 13.39 13.09 9.96
N VAL A 347 13.11 13.99 9.07
CA VAL A 347 14.12 14.90 8.60
C VAL A 347 14.50 15.94 9.68
N ASN A 348 13.52 16.35 10.49
CA ASN A 348 13.75 17.13 11.69
C ASN A 348 12.57 16.99 12.67
N PRO A 349 12.67 16.13 13.68
CA PRO A 349 11.59 15.87 14.61
C PRO A 349 11.21 17.08 15.50
N GLY A 350 12.00 18.15 15.50
CA GLY A 350 11.66 19.38 16.18
C GLY A 350 11.57 19.22 17.70
N ASN A 351 10.45 19.63 18.30
CA ASN A 351 10.21 19.57 19.74
C ASN A 351 9.34 18.36 20.16
N ASP A 352 9.12 17.37 19.29
CA ASP A 352 8.34 16.19 19.61
C ASP A 352 9.22 15.10 20.24
N SER A 353 9.25 15.07 21.57
CA SER A 353 10.08 14.12 22.34
C SER A 353 9.72 12.65 22.09
N ALA A 354 8.48 12.34 21.69
CA ALA A 354 8.06 10.98 21.38
C ALA A 354 8.58 10.54 20.00
N LEU A 355 8.54 11.45 19.03
CA LEU A 355 9.14 11.23 17.72
C LEU A 355 10.66 11.10 17.81
N ASP A 356 11.32 12.00 18.54
CA ASP A 356 12.78 11.96 18.79
C ASP A 356 13.23 10.62 19.34
N LYS A 357 12.48 10.09 20.32
CA LYS A 357 12.74 8.77 20.90
C LYS A 357 12.62 7.68 19.85
N ALA A 358 11.56 7.69 19.06
CA ALA A 358 11.32 6.66 18.03
C ALA A 358 12.41 6.69 16.95
N VAL A 359 12.81 7.88 16.50
CA VAL A 359 13.91 8.11 15.55
C VAL A 359 15.22 7.60 16.09
N LYS A 360 15.62 8.03 17.27
CA LYS A 360 16.88 7.63 17.90
C LYS A 360 17.00 6.12 18.05
N LEU A 361 15.92 5.45 18.49
CA LEU A 361 15.90 4.01 18.59
C LEU A 361 16.01 3.33 17.21
N THR A 362 15.40 3.91 16.17
CA THR A 362 15.53 3.43 14.81
C THR A 362 16.97 3.54 14.30
N ASP A 363 17.63 4.66 14.52
CA ASP A 363 19.05 4.87 14.13
C ASP A 363 19.99 3.89 14.86
N GLU A 364 19.67 3.55 16.11
CA GLU A 364 20.41 2.55 16.87
C GLU A 364 20.21 1.13 16.30
N ILE A 365 18.99 0.77 15.89
CA ILE A 365 18.73 -0.52 15.20
C ILE A 365 19.47 -0.57 13.87
N GLU A 366 19.37 0.48 13.06
CA GLU A 366 20.06 0.58 11.78
C GLU A 366 21.57 0.41 11.93
N THR A 367 22.15 1.12 12.90
CA THR A 367 23.59 1.01 13.22
C THR A 367 23.96 -0.40 13.65
N ALA A 368 23.14 -1.04 14.45
CA ALA A 368 23.39 -2.39 14.96
C ALA A 368 23.25 -3.46 13.85
N VAL A 369 22.22 -3.35 12.99
CA VAL A 369 22.05 -4.25 11.83
C VAL A 369 23.23 -4.12 10.87
N ASN A 370 23.73 -2.92 10.62
CA ASN A 370 24.93 -2.69 9.82
C ASN A 370 26.19 -3.36 10.40
N LYS A 371 26.34 -3.39 11.72
CA LYS A 371 27.46 -4.07 12.37
C LYS A 371 27.34 -5.58 12.22
N THR A 372 26.15 -6.15 12.33
CA THR A 372 25.93 -7.60 12.19
C THR A 372 26.22 -8.08 10.77
N PHE A 373 25.89 -7.32 9.76
CA PHE A 373 26.22 -7.63 8.38
C PHE A 373 27.72 -7.76 8.13
N ARG A 374 28.52 -6.98 8.86
CA ARG A 374 29.98 -7.02 8.79
C ARG A 374 30.62 -8.10 9.68
N GLY A 375 29.84 -9.03 10.23
CA GLY A 375 30.32 -10.14 11.06
C GLY A 375 30.49 -9.82 12.53
N GLY A 376 29.93 -8.70 13.03
CA GLY A 376 30.23 -8.18 14.37
C GLY A 376 29.36 -8.69 15.52
N SER A 377 28.15 -9.20 15.30
CA SER A 377 27.27 -9.74 16.37
C SER A 377 26.05 -10.46 15.80
N LYS A 378 25.39 -11.28 16.61
CA LYS A 378 24.15 -11.95 16.19
C LYS A 378 22.99 -10.97 16.24
N VAL A 379 22.20 -10.89 15.16
CA VAL A 379 21.03 -10.00 15.05
C VAL A 379 19.97 -10.33 16.13
N SER A 380 19.88 -11.61 16.53
CA SER A 380 18.94 -12.06 17.56
C SER A 380 19.06 -11.30 18.89
N THR A 381 20.22 -10.71 19.19
CA THR A 381 20.42 -9.89 20.39
C THR A 381 19.73 -8.53 20.34
N LEU A 382 19.17 -8.14 19.19
CA LEU A 382 18.49 -6.85 19.00
C LEU A 382 16.99 -6.92 19.26
N LYS A 383 16.43 -8.09 19.61
CA LYS A 383 14.99 -8.28 19.77
C LYS A 383 14.35 -7.26 20.71
N ASP A 384 14.87 -7.14 21.93
CA ASP A 384 14.30 -6.21 22.93
C ASP A 384 14.37 -4.75 22.48
N LYS A 385 15.45 -4.38 21.77
CA LYS A 385 15.60 -3.04 21.21
C LYS A 385 14.60 -2.80 20.09
N THR A 386 14.37 -3.79 19.24
CA THR A 386 13.39 -3.71 18.14
C THR A 386 11.98 -3.59 18.69
N ASP A 387 11.61 -4.37 19.72
CA ASP A 387 10.34 -4.24 20.42
C ASP A 387 10.13 -2.85 21.03
N GLN A 388 11.17 -2.30 21.68
CA GLN A 388 11.13 -0.93 22.22
C GLN A 388 10.95 0.12 21.11
N THR A 389 11.58 -0.09 19.96
CA THR A 389 11.45 0.81 18.82
C THR A 389 10.05 0.77 18.23
N ILE A 390 9.49 -0.43 18.03
CA ILE A 390 8.11 -0.64 17.61
C ILE A 390 7.13 0.04 18.58
N ALA A 391 7.33 -0.13 19.88
CA ALA A 391 6.51 0.52 20.90
C ALA A 391 6.61 2.05 20.81
N ALA A 392 7.80 2.60 20.64
CA ALA A 392 7.99 4.05 20.51
C ALA A 392 7.26 4.64 19.29
N TRP A 393 7.31 3.98 18.12
CA TRP A 393 6.54 4.40 16.94
C TRP A 393 5.04 4.34 17.16
N ARG A 394 4.56 3.29 17.83
CA ARG A 394 3.15 3.14 18.19
C ARG A 394 2.69 4.21 19.16
N ASP A 395 3.49 4.52 20.16
CA ASP A 395 3.18 5.55 21.15
C ASP A 395 3.15 6.94 20.50
N TRP A 396 4.12 7.26 19.63
CA TRP A 396 4.07 8.48 18.84
C TRP A 396 2.81 8.54 17.97
N ARG A 397 2.48 7.49 17.22
CA ARG A 397 1.25 7.43 16.43
C ARG A 397 -0.01 7.72 17.24
N LYS A 398 -0.09 7.19 18.46
CA LYS A 398 -1.23 7.43 19.37
C LYS A 398 -1.28 8.85 19.93
N SER A 399 -0.14 9.51 20.05
CA SER A 399 -0.05 10.88 20.55
C SER A 399 -0.34 11.94 19.49
N LEU A 400 -0.45 11.57 18.22
CA LEU A 400 -0.67 12.51 17.12
C LEU A 400 -1.95 13.33 17.32
N PRO A 401 -1.86 14.67 17.42
CA PRO A 401 -3.05 15.53 17.45
C PRO A 401 -3.71 15.54 16.08
N VAL A 402 -5.01 15.85 16.04
CA VAL A 402 -5.72 16.10 14.79
C VAL A 402 -5.09 17.30 14.09
N ILE A 403 -4.88 17.22 12.78
CA ILE A 403 -4.32 18.31 11.99
C ILE A 403 -5.32 19.46 11.88
N ASP A 404 -4.90 20.63 12.35
CA ASP A 404 -5.47 21.93 12.09
C ASP A 404 -4.51 22.79 11.27
N GLN A 405 -4.83 24.06 11.05
CA GLN A 405 -3.98 24.96 10.29
C GLN A 405 -2.59 25.18 10.92
N ALA A 406 -2.53 25.30 12.25
CA ALA A 406 -1.28 25.52 12.97
C ALA A 406 -0.39 24.27 12.93
N SER A 407 -0.95 23.10 13.20
CA SER A 407 -0.26 21.81 13.14
C SER A 407 0.26 21.51 11.73
N LEU A 408 -0.51 21.87 10.69
CA LEU A 408 -0.09 21.71 9.31
C LEU A 408 1.10 22.62 8.95
N ALA A 409 1.08 23.87 9.43
CA ALA A 409 2.19 24.82 9.25
C ALA A 409 3.46 24.33 9.94
N ASN A 410 3.35 23.77 11.15
CA ASN A 410 4.45 23.17 11.89
C ASN A 410 5.02 21.97 11.12
N LEU A 411 4.16 21.09 10.61
CA LEU A 411 4.60 19.93 9.82
C LEU A 411 5.42 20.32 8.59
N VAL A 412 5.00 21.36 7.85
CA VAL A 412 5.80 21.91 6.74
C VAL A 412 7.08 22.56 7.27
N GLY A 413 7.01 23.23 8.43
CA GLY A 413 8.16 23.85 9.09
C GLY A 413 9.24 22.84 9.49
N GLU A 414 8.85 21.67 9.97
CA GLU A 414 9.77 20.57 10.31
C GLU A 414 10.54 20.08 9.07
N LEU A 415 9.88 19.99 7.92
CA LEU A 415 10.54 19.66 6.66
C LEU A 415 11.52 20.74 6.20
N LYS A 416 11.29 22.02 6.54
CA LYS A 416 12.19 23.14 6.17
C LYS A 416 13.56 23.10 6.82
N HIS A 417 13.63 22.60 8.04
CA HIS A 417 14.86 22.54 8.83
C HIS A 417 15.67 21.26 8.58
N ALA A 418 15.32 20.53 7.52
CA ALA A 418 16.05 19.34 7.13
C ALA A 418 17.53 19.62 6.91
N ASP A 419 18.40 18.70 7.36
CA ASP A 419 19.83 18.75 7.12
C ASP A 419 20.10 19.02 5.63
N PRO A 420 20.90 20.04 5.27
CA PRO A 420 21.30 20.28 3.89
C PRO A 420 21.85 19.05 3.18
N LEU A 421 22.57 18.17 3.90
CA LEU A 421 23.09 16.91 3.39
C LEU A 421 21.99 15.94 2.96
N TYR A 422 20.82 15.95 3.62
CA TYR A 422 19.67 15.17 3.19
C TYR A 422 19.27 15.53 1.77
N TRP A 423 19.15 16.84 1.48
CA TRP A 423 18.77 17.31 0.14
C TRP A 423 19.81 16.97 -0.93
N GLU A 424 21.10 16.99 -0.57
CA GLU A 424 22.18 16.65 -1.50
C GLU A 424 22.18 15.16 -1.86
N HIS A 425 21.73 14.30 -0.94
CA HIS A 425 21.79 12.86 -1.08
C HIS A 425 20.44 12.20 -1.38
N LEU A 426 19.38 13.00 -1.59
CA LEU A 426 18.03 12.52 -1.88
C LEU A 426 18.05 11.57 -3.07
N ASP A 427 17.74 10.31 -2.84
CA ASP A 427 17.57 9.32 -3.88
C ASP A 427 16.14 9.34 -4.45
N TRP A 428 15.88 8.51 -5.45
CA TRP A 428 14.57 8.46 -6.08
C TRP A 428 13.44 8.02 -5.13
N ASP A 429 13.70 7.04 -4.26
CA ASP A 429 12.68 6.54 -3.32
C ASP A 429 12.31 7.61 -2.29
N GLN A 430 13.30 8.31 -1.75
CA GLN A 430 13.09 9.43 -0.83
C GLN A 430 12.34 10.57 -1.52
N ALA A 431 12.72 10.89 -2.76
CA ALA A 431 12.03 11.91 -3.55
C ALA A 431 10.55 11.56 -3.81
N CYS A 432 10.26 10.28 -4.11
CA CYS A 432 8.89 9.81 -4.26
C CYS A 432 8.08 9.95 -2.97
N ARG A 433 8.65 9.61 -1.82
CA ARG A 433 7.97 9.74 -0.53
C ARG A 433 7.72 11.20 -0.16
N LEU A 434 8.68 12.09 -0.39
CA LEU A 434 8.47 13.54 -0.20
C LEU A 434 7.41 14.10 -1.13
N TYR A 435 7.39 13.66 -2.39
CA TYR A 435 6.32 14.04 -3.31
C TYR A 435 4.94 13.59 -2.81
N GLN A 436 4.84 12.39 -2.30
CA GLN A 436 3.59 11.86 -1.74
C GLN A 436 3.17 12.60 -0.47
N ALA A 437 4.13 12.95 0.40
CA ALA A 437 3.91 13.83 1.55
C ALA A 437 3.39 15.21 1.11
N MET A 438 4.02 15.80 0.10
CA MET A 438 3.57 17.07 -0.48
C MET A 438 2.10 16.97 -0.94
N ILE A 439 1.73 15.93 -1.66
CA ILE A 439 0.34 15.75 -2.12
C ILE A 439 -0.63 15.66 -0.95
N ALA A 440 -0.32 14.89 0.09
CA ALA A 440 -1.17 14.76 1.28
C ALA A 440 -1.34 16.10 2.01
N ILE A 441 -0.24 16.85 2.18
CA ILE A 441 -0.22 18.16 2.84
C ILE A 441 -1.00 19.19 2.01
N GLU A 442 -0.79 19.26 0.69
CA GLU A 442 -1.52 20.22 -0.16
C GLU A 442 -3.02 19.91 -0.22
N ASN A 443 -3.40 18.64 -0.17
CA ASN A 443 -4.81 18.28 -0.04
C ASN A 443 -5.40 18.73 1.30
N ALA A 444 -4.67 18.55 2.40
CA ALA A 444 -5.08 19.04 3.71
C ALA A 444 -5.20 20.58 3.73
N ARG A 445 -4.26 21.32 3.08
CA ARG A 445 -4.33 22.77 2.91
C ARG A 445 -5.62 23.18 2.23
N ARG A 446 -5.98 22.54 1.10
CA ARG A 446 -7.24 22.82 0.39
C ARG A 446 -8.47 22.58 1.27
N GLN A 447 -8.49 21.48 2.02
CA GLN A 447 -9.59 21.15 2.93
C GLN A 447 -9.73 22.17 4.07
N LEU A 448 -8.61 22.76 4.51
CA LEU A 448 -8.57 23.82 5.53
C LEU A 448 -8.80 25.23 4.95
N GLY A 449 -9.03 25.37 3.65
CA GLY A 449 -9.20 26.65 2.99
C GLY A 449 -7.93 27.51 2.89
N ILE A 450 -6.76 26.88 3.02
CA ILE A 450 -5.46 27.55 2.92
C ILE A 450 -5.08 27.65 1.44
N ALA A 451 -4.73 28.87 1.00
CA ALA A 451 -4.34 29.12 -0.38
C ALA A 451 -3.11 28.28 -0.79
N GLU A 452 -3.15 27.77 -2.01
CA GLU A 452 -1.99 27.07 -2.59
C GLU A 452 -0.83 28.06 -2.82
N PRO A 453 0.43 27.61 -2.61
CA PRO A 453 1.59 28.40 -2.99
C PRO A 453 1.59 28.73 -4.49
N PRO A 454 2.10 29.89 -4.91
CA PRO A 454 2.22 30.24 -6.32
C PRO A 454 2.98 29.16 -7.12
N GLY A 455 2.45 28.77 -8.28
CA GLY A 455 3.09 27.78 -9.14
C GLY A 455 2.99 26.31 -8.69
N GLN A 456 2.25 26.02 -7.61
CA GLN A 456 2.15 24.68 -7.04
C GLN A 456 1.67 23.61 -8.04
N ALA A 457 0.65 23.90 -8.85
CA ALA A 457 0.16 22.95 -9.85
C ALA A 457 1.24 22.60 -10.88
N ALA A 458 1.99 23.60 -11.36
CA ALA A 458 3.09 23.38 -12.32
C ALA A 458 4.25 22.57 -11.68
N ARG A 459 4.58 22.85 -10.43
CA ARG A 459 5.58 22.10 -9.65
C ARG A 459 5.15 20.65 -9.47
N THR A 460 3.93 20.42 -9.04
CA THR A 460 3.35 19.06 -8.88
C THR A 460 3.47 18.26 -10.18
N LYS A 461 3.14 18.89 -11.31
CA LYS A 461 3.28 18.22 -12.61
C LYS A 461 4.73 17.90 -12.97
N ARG A 462 5.68 18.82 -12.79
CA ARG A 462 7.10 18.55 -13.07
C ARG A 462 7.65 17.43 -12.21
N LEU A 463 7.32 17.43 -10.91
CA LEU A 463 7.70 16.36 -9.98
C LEU A 463 7.12 15.02 -10.40
N TYR A 464 5.83 14.98 -10.74
CA TYR A 464 5.20 13.77 -11.24
C TYR A 464 5.92 13.23 -12.48
N ASP A 465 6.12 14.09 -13.50
CA ASP A 465 6.77 13.71 -14.76
C ASP A 465 8.23 13.21 -14.53
N GLY A 466 8.94 13.79 -13.55
CA GLY A 466 10.31 13.43 -13.21
C GLY A 466 10.45 12.18 -12.33
N LEU A 467 9.40 11.82 -11.60
CA LEU A 467 9.40 10.70 -10.67
C LEU A 467 8.70 9.44 -11.22
N VAL A 468 7.93 9.57 -12.31
CA VAL A 468 7.24 8.44 -12.91
C VAL A 468 8.24 7.41 -13.41
N MET A 469 8.11 6.16 -12.95
CA MET A 469 8.82 5.03 -13.54
C MET A 469 8.24 4.67 -14.90
N ASN A 470 9.09 4.43 -15.87
CA ASN A 470 8.65 3.84 -17.13
C ASN A 470 8.18 2.40 -16.85
N ARG A 471 6.94 2.08 -17.24
CA ARG A 471 6.34 0.75 -17.01
C ARG A 471 7.10 -0.40 -17.67
N ASP A 472 7.87 -0.09 -18.71
CA ASP A 472 8.61 -1.07 -19.48
C ASP A 472 10.02 -1.36 -18.92
N LEU A 473 10.45 -0.62 -17.89
CA LEU A 473 11.76 -0.75 -17.26
C LEU A 473 11.56 -0.89 -15.75
N PHE A 474 11.47 -2.14 -15.30
CA PHE A 474 11.24 -2.49 -13.89
C PHE A 474 12.33 -2.01 -12.92
N ASP A 475 13.48 -1.57 -13.44
CA ASP A 475 14.68 -1.47 -12.63
C ASP A 475 15.10 -0.06 -12.24
N SER A 476 14.61 0.99 -12.91
CA SER A 476 15.11 2.33 -12.62
C SER A 476 14.31 3.45 -13.27
N PRO A 477 14.15 4.58 -12.57
CA PRO A 477 13.59 5.79 -13.13
C PRO A 477 14.59 6.41 -14.12
N VAL A 478 14.39 6.18 -15.41
CA VAL A 478 15.31 6.61 -16.48
C VAL A 478 15.37 8.12 -16.63
N LYS A 479 14.28 8.82 -16.27
CA LYS A 479 14.15 10.28 -16.40
C LYS A 479 14.41 11.06 -15.10
N TYR A 480 14.82 10.36 -14.03
CA TYR A 480 15.06 11.03 -12.77
C TYR A 480 16.28 11.95 -12.86
N ASP A 481 16.03 13.26 -12.81
CA ASP A 481 17.08 14.26 -12.61
C ASP A 481 17.02 14.75 -11.15
N PRO A 482 17.96 14.31 -10.31
CA PRO A 482 17.96 14.69 -8.89
C PRO A 482 18.10 16.20 -8.67
N LYS A 483 18.72 16.94 -9.59
CA LYS A 483 18.89 18.39 -9.44
C LYS A 483 17.57 19.13 -9.58
N ILE A 484 16.76 18.74 -10.59
CA ILE A 484 15.44 19.34 -10.83
C ILE A 484 14.48 18.96 -9.71
N VAL A 485 14.41 17.67 -9.40
CA VAL A 485 13.47 17.15 -8.39
C VAL A 485 13.78 17.70 -7.00
N ARG A 486 15.05 17.75 -6.60
CA ARG A 486 15.47 18.34 -5.31
C ARG A 486 15.14 19.82 -5.23
N LYS A 487 15.37 20.56 -6.33
CA LYS A 487 15.03 21.98 -6.39
C LYS A 487 13.53 22.19 -6.18
N ASP A 488 12.69 21.49 -6.93
CA ASP A 488 11.23 21.65 -6.84
C ASP A 488 10.68 21.23 -5.48
N LEU A 489 11.19 20.16 -4.86
CA LEU A 489 10.82 19.74 -3.51
C LEU A 489 11.26 20.75 -2.45
N ARG A 490 12.49 21.27 -2.56
CA ARG A 490 13.02 22.27 -1.64
C ARG A 490 12.27 23.59 -1.77
N ASP A 491 11.99 24.06 -2.98
CA ASP A 491 11.20 25.25 -3.24
C ASP A 491 9.79 25.14 -2.63
N TRP A 492 9.18 23.95 -2.69
CA TRP A 492 7.90 23.68 -2.05
C TRP A 492 8.00 23.81 -0.52
N VAL A 493 8.97 23.15 0.09
CA VAL A 493 9.19 23.20 1.54
C VAL A 493 9.47 24.64 2.00
N ASP A 494 10.23 25.41 1.24
CA ASP A 494 10.55 26.81 1.52
C ASP A 494 9.37 27.77 1.25
N GLY A 495 8.29 27.30 0.62
CA GLY A 495 7.13 28.11 0.24
C GLY A 495 7.38 29.08 -0.93
N LYS A 496 8.34 28.77 -1.80
CA LYS A 496 8.75 29.57 -2.97
C LYS A 496 7.96 29.21 -4.22
#